data_40cca44f120087334ca2c59b059050d1
#
_entry.id   40cca44f120087334ca2c59b059050d1
#
_cell.length_a   1.000
_cell.length_b   1.000
_cell.length_c   1.000
_cell.angle_alpha   90.00
_cell.angle_beta   90.00
_cell.angle_gamma   90.00
#
_symmetry.space_group_name_H-M   'P 1'
#
loop_
_entity.id
_entity.type
_entity.pdbx_description
1 polymer ?
#
loop_
_entity_poly.entity_id
_entity_poly.type
_entity_poly.pdbx_seq_one_letter_code
_entity_poly.pdbx_strand_id
1 'polypeptide(L)'
;MVNDKSVMRIALVIAFIQFTNALEYMAFTPVFTFMTDALSVPVSFAGYASGIYTSGAVISGVAAFYWVERFNKKRFIFRNMLLLGIFTGLCTVTTHFGTLLVIRFCAGLVGGTTMGVGMSILINSAPAPLRGNMLATVIASFPMVSIVGMPAVMFLCTHYGWQASLWLISALCLVCLPLIVFTLPRDAVSSGIKAKLFFDSQTLLFASSTALVQFSPMLIIPILTPLLIQFMGAQESLLPLLFLSGGIAGYASTKITGILTSKISALALSILSTLLFVVSLLIPAMGFNNVFLFITLFLGASYSRLVCASALAMQYPANEQRASFSSLQTAIMYLITTLAFFLSSLLLPEHVIHPQNLNCLLVISALSAVGFPVLVVILQKKLAKRAVSHRASGQPGQIQ
;
A
#
# COMPACT_ATOMS: atom_id res chain seq x y z
N MET A 1 -32.62 4.08 15.89
CA MET A 1 -31.87 5.03 15.04
C MET A 1 -30.40 4.98 15.46
N VAL A 2 -29.53 4.49 14.62
CA VAL A 2 -28.07 4.54 14.89
C VAL A 2 -27.67 6.01 14.76
N ASN A 3 -27.11 6.58 15.83
CA ASN A 3 -26.74 8.00 15.87
C ASN A 3 -25.57 8.22 14.89
N ASP A 4 -25.68 9.13 13.95
CA ASP A 4 -24.64 9.46 12.92
C ASP A 4 -23.28 9.73 13.56
N LYS A 5 -23.26 10.34 14.76
CA LYS A 5 -22.05 10.56 15.56
C LYS A 5 -21.38 9.25 16.00
N SER A 6 -22.16 8.20 16.28
CA SER A 6 -21.65 6.90 16.69
C SER A 6 -20.97 6.19 15.51
N VAL A 7 -21.58 6.24 14.33
CA VAL A 7 -21.02 5.63 13.11
C VAL A 7 -19.76 6.36 12.67
N MET A 8 -19.73 7.69 12.76
CA MET A 8 -18.53 8.48 12.47
C MET A 8 -17.36 8.12 13.42
N ARG A 9 -17.62 7.92 14.71
CA ARG A 9 -16.58 7.45 15.66
C ARG A 9 -16.01 6.09 15.26
N ILE A 10 -16.85 5.15 14.83
CA ILE A 10 -16.42 3.85 14.32
C ILE A 10 -15.50 4.03 13.10
N ALA A 11 -15.89 4.88 12.13
CA ALA A 11 -15.10 5.15 10.95
C ALA A 11 -13.72 5.77 11.29
N LEU A 12 -13.67 6.72 12.23
CA LEU A 12 -12.42 7.35 12.68
C LEU A 12 -11.49 6.35 13.39
N VAL A 13 -12.04 5.48 14.24
CA VAL A 13 -11.21 4.43 14.88
C VAL A 13 -10.67 3.44 13.86
N ILE A 14 -11.48 3.01 12.89
CA ILE A 14 -11.01 2.14 11.82
C ILE A 14 -9.98 2.87 10.95
N ALA A 15 -10.17 4.16 10.64
CA ALA A 15 -9.18 4.96 9.93
C ALA A 15 -7.84 5.05 10.68
N PHE A 16 -7.88 5.23 12.01
CA PHE A 16 -6.67 5.24 12.84
C PHE A 16 -5.97 3.88 12.89
N ILE A 17 -6.73 2.78 12.97
CA ILE A 17 -6.19 1.41 12.87
C ILE A 17 -5.51 1.21 11.51
N GLN A 18 -6.14 1.64 10.40
CA GLN A 18 -5.57 1.53 9.06
C GLN A 18 -4.33 2.42 8.89
N PHE A 19 -4.36 3.64 9.45
CA PHE A 19 -3.19 4.52 9.50
C PHE A 19 -2.01 3.82 10.19
N THR A 20 -2.23 3.26 11.38
CA THR A 20 -1.18 2.60 12.16
C THR A 20 -0.64 1.35 11.45
N ASN A 21 -1.52 0.52 10.89
CA ASN A 21 -1.13 -0.68 10.14
C ASN A 21 -0.36 -0.33 8.85
N ALA A 22 -0.81 0.68 8.12
CA ALA A 22 -0.14 1.14 6.92
C ALA A 22 1.21 1.82 7.24
N LEU A 23 1.28 2.57 8.34
CA LEU A 23 2.53 3.19 8.81
C LEU A 23 3.57 2.12 9.15
N GLU A 24 3.19 1.06 9.87
CA GLU A 24 4.08 -0.06 10.19
C GLU A 24 4.66 -0.71 8.93
N TYR A 25 3.82 -0.99 7.96
CA TYR A 25 4.24 -1.57 6.69
C TYR A 25 5.15 -0.64 5.88
N MET A 26 4.77 0.62 5.72
CA MET A 26 5.47 1.57 4.85
C MET A 26 6.77 2.09 5.47
N ALA A 27 6.79 2.33 6.78
CA ALA A 27 7.92 2.95 7.46
C ALA A 27 9.10 1.99 7.66
N PHE A 28 8.84 0.69 7.73
CA PHE A 28 9.90 -0.28 8.02
C PHE A 28 11.03 -0.25 6.99
N THR A 29 10.69 -0.14 5.72
CA THR A 29 11.69 -0.12 4.63
C THR A 29 12.70 1.02 4.74
N PRO A 30 12.31 2.30 4.88
CA PRO A 30 13.27 3.39 5.07
C PRO A 30 13.99 3.33 6.43
N VAL A 31 13.33 2.87 7.49
CA VAL A 31 13.97 2.69 8.81
C VAL A 31 15.05 1.60 8.76
N PHE A 32 14.87 0.56 7.96
CA PHE A 32 15.85 -0.53 7.82
C PHE A 32 17.24 -0.03 7.44
N THR A 33 17.34 1.06 6.65
CA THR A 33 18.63 1.69 6.29
C THR A 33 19.47 2.03 7.53
N PHE A 34 18.85 2.37 8.65
CA PHE A 34 19.51 2.71 9.90
C PHE A 34 19.69 1.50 10.86
N MET A 35 19.21 0.31 10.45
CA MET A 35 19.35 -0.95 11.22
C MET A 35 20.54 -1.81 10.73
N THR A 36 21.11 -1.48 9.60
CA THR A 36 22.09 -2.30 8.88
C THR A 36 23.32 -2.61 9.71
N ASP A 37 23.86 -1.61 10.42
CA ASP A 37 25.04 -1.78 11.27
C ASP A 37 24.74 -2.68 12.48
N ALA A 38 23.58 -2.50 13.11
CA ALA A 38 23.15 -3.30 14.25
C ALA A 38 22.90 -4.77 13.87
N LEU A 39 22.52 -5.04 12.64
CA LEU A 39 22.23 -6.38 12.11
C LEU A 39 23.41 -6.98 11.32
N SER A 40 24.47 -6.20 11.06
CA SER A 40 25.62 -6.57 10.24
C SER A 40 25.23 -7.11 8.86
N VAL A 41 24.32 -6.43 8.19
CA VAL A 41 23.81 -6.81 6.86
C VAL A 41 23.84 -5.64 5.87
N PRO A 42 23.88 -5.92 4.55
CA PRO A 42 23.80 -4.89 3.53
C PRO A 42 22.48 -4.12 3.58
N VAL A 43 22.53 -2.84 3.23
CA VAL A 43 21.33 -1.99 3.12
C VAL A 43 20.35 -2.51 2.04
N SER A 44 20.86 -3.20 1.04
CA SER A 44 20.07 -3.86 -0.01
C SER A 44 19.13 -4.96 0.51
N PHE A 45 19.35 -5.47 1.73
CA PHE A 45 18.49 -6.48 2.37
C PHE A 45 17.14 -5.90 2.87
N ALA A 46 16.93 -4.59 2.77
CA ALA A 46 15.65 -3.95 3.06
C ALA A 46 14.48 -4.58 2.30
N GLY A 47 14.69 -4.98 1.03
CA GLY A 47 13.68 -5.66 0.23
C GLY A 47 13.36 -7.07 0.75
N TYR A 48 14.34 -7.81 1.29
CA TYR A 48 14.05 -9.11 1.93
C TYR A 48 13.22 -8.93 3.21
N ALA A 49 13.59 -7.97 4.07
CA ALA A 49 12.87 -7.71 5.32
C ALA A 49 11.43 -7.24 5.09
N SER A 50 11.20 -6.41 4.08
CA SER A 50 9.86 -5.93 3.71
C SER A 50 9.10 -6.95 2.86
N GLY A 51 9.78 -7.70 1.98
CA GLY A 51 9.21 -8.76 1.16
C GLY A 51 8.69 -9.94 1.97
N ILE A 52 9.41 -10.33 3.04
CA ILE A 52 8.93 -11.40 3.92
C ILE A 52 7.66 -11.01 4.69
N TYR A 53 7.52 -9.74 5.07
CA TYR A 53 6.28 -9.20 5.65
C TYR A 53 5.13 -9.32 4.64
N THR A 54 5.31 -8.85 3.41
CA THR A 54 4.27 -8.91 2.38
C THR A 54 3.92 -10.34 1.99
N SER A 55 4.87 -11.29 2.06
CA SER A 55 4.62 -12.73 1.90
C SER A 55 3.65 -13.25 2.98
N GLY A 56 3.89 -12.89 4.25
CA GLY A 56 2.97 -13.18 5.33
C GLY A 56 1.58 -12.58 5.11
N ALA A 57 1.52 -11.33 4.64
CA ALA A 57 0.26 -10.64 4.33
C ALA A 57 -0.51 -11.30 3.19
N VAL A 58 0.14 -11.84 2.15
CA VAL A 58 -0.50 -12.64 1.09
C VAL A 58 -1.16 -13.87 1.69
N ILE A 59 -0.41 -14.65 2.46
CA ILE A 59 -0.90 -15.91 3.05
C ILE A 59 -2.11 -15.64 3.96
N SER A 60 -1.99 -14.67 4.86
CA SER A 60 -3.08 -14.33 5.77
C SER A 60 -4.29 -13.71 5.07
N GLY A 61 -4.07 -12.87 4.05
CA GLY A 61 -5.14 -12.27 3.26
C GLY A 61 -5.95 -13.30 2.49
N VAL A 62 -5.28 -14.27 1.85
CA VAL A 62 -5.95 -15.40 1.18
C VAL A 62 -6.67 -16.28 2.20
N ALA A 63 -6.02 -16.61 3.30
CA ALA A 63 -6.62 -17.40 4.35
C ALA A 63 -7.85 -16.72 4.97
N ALA A 64 -7.78 -15.42 5.22
CA ALA A 64 -8.89 -14.63 5.77
C ALA A 64 -10.16 -14.67 4.89
N PHE A 65 -10.02 -14.78 3.57
CA PHE A 65 -11.14 -14.91 2.65
C PHE A 65 -12.06 -16.11 2.99
N TYR A 66 -11.47 -17.19 3.55
CA TYR A 66 -12.23 -18.40 3.88
C TYR A 66 -12.84 -18.43 5.29
N TRP A 67 -12.25 -17.69 6.26
CA TRP A 67 -12.60 -17.87 7.68
C TRP A 67 -12.85 -16.62 8.49
N VAL A 68 -12.55 -15.42 7.98
CA VAL A 68 -12.79 -14.15 8.71
C VAL A 68 -14.24 -14.00 9.19
N GLU A 69 -15.21 -14.50 8.44
CA GLU A 69 -16.63 -14.41 8.82
C GLU A 69 -17.02 -15.32 9.99
N ARG A 70 -16.18 -16.33 10.31
CA ARG A 70 -16.45 -17.29 11.42
C ARG A 70 -16.00 -16.74 12.78
N PHE A 71 -15.23 -15.64 12.80
CA PHE A 71 -14.69 -15.07 14.02
C PHE A 71 -15.37 -13.76 14.40
N ASN A 72 -15.34 -13.45 15.71
CA ASN A 72 -15.74 -12.14 16.20
C ASN A 72 -14.72 -11.10 15.71
N LYS A 73 -15.10 -10.26 14.75
CA LYS A 73 -14.24 -9.30 14.05
C LYS A 73 -13.58 -8.30 15.00
N LYS A 74 -14.31 -7.86 16.05
CA LYS A 74 -13.77 -6.98 17.09
C LYS A 74 -12.62 -7.64 17.86
N ARG A 75 -12.80 -8.88 18.31
CA ARG A 75 -11.74 -9.63 18.99
C ARG A 75 -10.57 -9.94 18.06
N PHE A 76 -10.86 -10.19 16.80
CA PHE A 76 -9.83 -10.49 15.81
C PHE A 76 -8.94 -9.25 15.56
N ILE A 77 -9.52 -8.09 15.29
CA ILE A 77 -8.76 -6.86 15.04
C ILE A 77 -8.00 -6.40 16.30
N PHE A 78 -8.56 -6.62 17.50
CA PHE A 78 -7.87 -6.38 18.77
C PHE A 78 -6.60 -7.21 18.89
N ARG A 79 -6.70 -8.53 18.64
CA ARG A 79 -5.54 -9.44 18.66
C ARG A 79 -4.50 -9.06 17.59
N ASN A 80 -4.96 -8.70 16.41
CA ASN A 80 -4.07 -8.25 15.34
C ASN A 80 -3.27 -7.01 15.76
N MET A 81 -3.91 -5.97 16.29
CA MET A 81 -3.21 -4.77 16.72
C MET A 81 -2.27 -5.03 17.90
N LEU A 82 -2.67 -5.88 18.85
CA LEU A 82 -1.81 -6.28 19.95
C LEU A 82 -0.56 -7.02 19.46
N LEU A 83 -0.73 -8.05 18.63
CA LEU A 83 0.38 -8.85 18.09
C LEU A 83 1.27 -8.02 17.17
N LEU A 84 0.69 -7.15 16.34
CA LEU A 84 1.45 -6.26 15.46
C LEU A 84 2.35 -5.33 16.29
N GLY A 85 1.81 -4.72 17.36
CA GLY A 85 2.59 -3.90 18.28
C GLY A 85 3.71 -4.67 18.98
N ILE A 86 3.44 -5.91 19.42
CA ILE A 86 4.45 -6.78 20.02
C ILE A 86 5.54 -7.12 19.00
N PHE A 87 5.20 -7.56 17.79
CA PHE A 87 6.19 -7.92 16.78
C PHE A 87 7.03 -6.71 16.35
N THR A 88 6.40 -5.54 16.18
CA THR A 88 7.13 -4.31 15.87
C THR A 88 8.08 -3.91 17.01
N GLY A 89 7.64 -4.02 18.27
CA GLY A 89 8.50 -3.80 19.44
C GLY A 89 9.64 -4.81 19.53
N LEU A 90 9.39 -6.09 19.24
CA LEU A 90 10.45 -7.12 19.23
C LEU A 90 11.54 -6.86 18.18
N CYS A 91 11.21 -6.21 17.06
CA CYS A 91 12.21 -5.81 16.08
C CYS A 91 13.30 -4.91 16.69
N THR A 92 12.99 -4.12 17.74
CA THR A 92 13.95 -3.17 18.36
C THR A 92 15.07 -3.84 19.16
N VAL A 93 14.84 -5.05 19.65
CA VAL A 93 15.81 -5.83 20.44
C VAL A 93 16.49 -6.94 19.63
N THR A 94 16.17 -7.05 18.34
CA THR A 94 16.69 -8.12 17.47
C THR A 94 18.08 -7.74 16.96
N THR A 95 19.05 -8.63 17.16
CA THR A 95 20.44 -8.48 16.70
C THR A 95 20.77 -9.37 15.50
N HIS A 96 19.94 -10.34 15.17
CA HIS A 96 20.15 -11.29 14.07
C HIS A 96 19.13 -11.09 12.97
N PHE A 97 19.59 -10.96 11.72
CA PHE A 97 18.74 -10.76 10.56
C PHE A 97 17.72 -11.89 10.36
N GLY A 98 18.13 -13.16 10.54
CA GLY A 98 17.22 -14.30 10.45
C GLY A 98 16.04 -14.22 11.44
N THR A 99 16.28 -13.81 12.68
CA THR A 99 15.23 -13.58 13.68
C THR A 99 14.31 -12.43 13.26
N LEU A 100 14.88 -11.35 12.74
CA LEU A 100 14.11 -10.24 12.20
C LEU A 100 13.15 -10.70 11.10
N LEU A 101 13.60 -11.54 10.15
CA LEU A 101 12.76 -12.07 9.07
C LEU A 101 11.57 -12.88 9.63
N VAL A 102 11.78 -13.72 10.65
CA VAL A 102 10.70 -14.48 11.29
C VAL A 102 9.69 -13.53 11.95
N ILE A 103 10.16 -12.53 12.70
CA ILE A 103 9.28 -11.53 13.33
C ILE A 103 8.50 -10.75 12.25
N ARG A 104 9.15 -10.34 11.17
CA ARG A 104 8.52 -9.62 10.05
C ARG A 104 7.47 -10.47 9.33
N PHE A 105 7.75 -11.77 9.13
CA PHE A 105 6.76 -12.70 8.58
C PHE A 105 5.52 -12.81 9.47
N CYS A 106 5.71 -13.00 10.78
CA CYS A 106 4.61 -13.04 11.75
C CYS A 106 3.83 -11.71 11.79
N ALA A 107 4.51 -10.57 11.74
CA ALA A 107 3.88 -9.26 11.64
C ALA A 107 3.04 -9.13 10.36
N GLY A 108 3.53 -9.64 9.22
CA GLY A 108 2.81 -9.69 7.95
C GLY A 108 1.55 -10.55 8.00
N LEU A 109 1.62 -11.75 8.65
CA LEU A 109 0.44 -12.60 8.87
C LEU A 109 -0.68 -11.86 9.62
N VAL A 110 -0.31 -11.00 10.54
CA VAL A 110 -1.25 -10.25 11.37
C VAL A 110 -1.73 -8.98 10.64
N GLY A 111 -0.80 -8.19 10.08
CA GLY A 111 -1.10 -6.91 9.42
C GLY A 111 -1.93 -7.06 8.15
N GLY A 112 -1.67 -8.11 7.36
CA GLY A 112 -2.31 -8.32 6.05
C GLY A 112 -3.84 -8.48 6.08
N THR A 113 -4.41 -8.90 7.21
CA THR A 113 -5.87 -9.07 7.37
C THR A 113 -6.57 -7.86 7.96
N THR A 114 -5.83 -6.93 8.55
CA THR A 114 -6.37 -5.82 9.35
C THR A 114 -7.27 -4.91 8.53
N MET A 115 -6.89 -4.60 7.28
CA MET A 115 -7.69 -3.75 6.40
C MET A 115 -9.04 -4.39 6.06
N GLY A 116 -9.04 -5.64 5.63
CA GLY A 116 -10.26 -6.35 5.23
C GLY A 116 -11.27 -6.49 6.38
N VAL A 117 -10.77 -6.81 7.58
CA VAL A 117 -11.61 -6.91 8.79
C VAL A 117 -12.16 -5.55 9.19
N GLY A 118 -11.34 -4.50 9.20
CA GLY A 118 -11.78 -3.14 9.51
C GLY A 118 -12.87 -2.65 8.55
N MET A 119 -12.70 -2.86 7.25
CA MET A 119 -13.71 -2.50 6.24
C MET A 119 -14.99 -3.31 6.41
N SER A 120 -14.91 -4.58 6.75
CA SER A 120 -16.09 -5.41 7.04
C SER A 120 -16.88 -4.90 8.25
N ILE A 121 -16.20 -4.50 9.34
CA ILE A 121 -16.85 -3.89 10.51
C ILE A 121 -17.57 -2.59 10.11
N LEU A 122 -16.91 -1.75 9.32
CA LEU A 122 -17.46 -0.47 8.86
C LEU A 122 -18.73 -0.65 8.03
N ILE A 123 -18.68 -1.52 7.02
CA ILE A 123 -19.81 -1.78 6.12
C ILE A 123 -21.02 -2.32 6.89
N ASN A 124 -20.77 -3.21 7.86
CA ASN A 124 -21.84 -3.77 8.70
C ASN A 124 -22.42 -2.78 9.70
N SER A 125 -21.66 -1.76 10.11
CA SER A 125 -22.10 -0.77 11.10
C SER A 125 -22.72 0.48 10.47
N ALA A 126 -22.40 0.77 9.20
CA ALA A 126 -22.84 2.00 8.53
C ALA A 126 -24.15 1.81 7.76
N PRO A 127 -25.17 2.68 7.98
CA PRO A 127 -26.35 2.76 7.13
C PRO A 127 -25.99 3.02 5.67
N ALA A 128 -26.78 2.50 4.74
CA ALA A 128 -26.50 2.58 3.31
C ALA A 128 -26.16 4.01 2.80
N PRO A 129 -26.87 5.08 3.21
CA PRO A 129 -26.57 6.45 2.75
C PRO A 129 -25.22 6.98 3.24
N LEU A 130 -24.72 6.51 4.37
CA LEU A 130 -23.48 7.01 4.99
C LEU A 130 -22.23 6.19 4.61
N ARG A 131 -22.41 4.99 4.05
CA ARG A 131 -21.29 4.07 3.74
C ARG A 131 -20.21 4.70 2.88
N GLY A 132 -20.58 5.44 1.83
CA GLY A 132 -19.63 6.08 0.94
C GLY A 132 -18.72 7.09 1.66
N ASN A 133 -19.31 7.94 2.49
CA ASN A 133 -18.56 8.93 3.27
C ASN A 133 -17.65 8.28 4.32
N MET A 134 -18.13 7.24 4.99
CA MET A 134 -17.36 6.49 5.98
C MET A 134 -16.17 5.76 5.35
N LEU A 135 -16.38 5.12 4.19
CA LEU A 135 -15.32 4.48 3.42
C LEU A 135 -14.26 5.50 2.98
N ALA A 136 -14.68 6.68 2.51
CA ALA A 136 -13.77 7.76 2.15
C ALA A 136 -12.90 8.21 3.34
N THR A 137 -13.48 8.29 4.55
CA THR A 137 -12.75 8.62 5.79
C THR A 137 -11.65 7.59 6.07
N VAL A 138 -11.95 6.30 5.93
CA VAL A 138 -10.95 5.24 6.16
C VAL A 138 -9.87 5.25 5.08
N ILE A 139 -10.24 5.43 3.81
CA ILE A 139 -9.28 5.49 2.70
C ILE A 139 -8.34 6.70 2.84
N ALA A 140 -8.83 7.82 3.39
CA ALA A 140 -8.02 9.01 3.64
C ALA A 140 -6.87 8.78 4.64
N SER A 141 -6.90 7.69 5.42
CA SER A 141 -5.79 7.33 6.32
C SER A 141 -4.47 7.04 5.57
N PHE A 142 -4.52 6.51 4.36
CA PHE A 142 -3.30 6.18 3.59
C PHE A 142 -2.47 7.42 3.19
N PRO A 143 -3.04 8.47 2.58
CA PRO A 143 -2.30 9.71 2.36
C PRO A 143 -1.75 10.32 3.65
N MET A 144 -2.49 10.20 4.78
CA MET A 144 -2.02 10.71 6.06
C MET A 144 -0.76 9.99 6.57
N VAL A 145 -0.58 8.71 6.24
CA VAL A 145 0.68 8.00 6.52
C VAL A 145 1.86 8.71 5.88
N SER A 146 1.75 9.08 4.61
CA SER A 146 2.84 9.75 3.89
C SER A 146 3.09 11.18 4.36
N ILE A 147 2.02 11.91 4.77
CA ILE A 147 2.13 13.33 5.15
C ILE A 147 2.54 13.51 6.62
N VAL A 148 2.04 12.68 7.52
CA VAL A 148 2.28 12.81 8.97
C VAL A 148 3.10 11.66 9.51
N GLY A 149 2.74 10.42 9.16
CA GLY A 149 3.35 9.22 9.72
C GLY A 149 4.81 9.07 9.34
N MET A 150 5.12 9.13 8.05
CA MET A 150 6.49 8.96 7.55
C MET A 150 7.45 10.06 8.04
N PRO A 151 7.10 11.36 7.99
CA PRO A 151 7.95 12.41 8.55
C PRO A 151 8.20 12.24 10.04
N ALA A 152 7.18 11.87 10.84
CA ALA A 152 7.33 11.63 12.26
C ALA A 152 8.28 10.45 12.56
N VAL A 153 8.11 9.34 11.83
CA VAL A 153 8.99 8.16 11.94
C VAL A 153 10.43 8.53 11.56
N MET A 154 10.62 9.23 10.43
CA MET A 154 11.97 9.63 9.99
C MET A 154 12.61 10.64 10.93
N PHE A 155 11.84 11.57 11.49
CA PHE A 155 12.32 12.50 12.50
C PHE A 155 12.84 11.76 13.75
N LEU A 156 12.07 10.80 14.26
CA LEU A 156 12.53 10.00 15.39
C LEU A 156 13.76 9.14 15.04
N CYS A 157 13.76 8.56 13.85
CA CYS A 157 14.85 7.73 13.37
C CYS A 157 16.17 8.49 13.31
N THR A 158 16.15 9.70 12.77
CA THR A 158 17.36 10.51 12.57
C THR A 158 17.86 11.22 13.82
N HIS A 159 16.97 11.52 14.80
CA HIS A 159 17.35 12.27 16.01
C HIS A 159 17.51 11.37 17.26
N TYR A 160 16.74 10.28 17.34
CA TYR A 160 16.69 9.42 18.53
C TYR A 160 17.03 7.95 18.24
N GLY A 161 17.37 7.65 16.97
CA GLY A 161 17.70 6.30 16.50
C GLY A 161 16.48 5.52 16.00
N TRP A 162 16.75 4.49 15.21
CA TRP A 162 15.74 3.69 14.54
C TRP A 162 14.80 2.95 15.51
N GLN A 163 15.28 2.60 16.71
CA GLN A 163 14.46 1.98 17.76
C GLN A 163 13.30 2.88 18.18
N ALA A 164 13.55 4.21 18.32
CA ALA A 164 12.50 5.16 18.70
C ALA A 164 11.36 5.20 17.69
N SER A 165 11.67 5.06 16.40
CA SER A 165 10.67 4.99 15.32
C SER A 165 9.76 3.77 15.46
N LEU A 166 10.34 2.60 15.73
CA LEU A 166 9.58 1.36 15.90
C LEU A 166 8.79 1.37 17.22
N TRP A 167 9.33 1.96 18.29
CA TRP A 167 8.59 2.16 19.54
C TRP A 167 7.37 3.08 19.36
N LEU A 168 7.49 4.15 18.55
CA LEU A 168 6.33 4.97 18.20
C LEU A 168 5.23 4.13 17.55
N ILE A 169 5.59 3.32 16.55
CA ILE A 169 4.61 2.48 15.83
C ILE A 169 3.98 1.45 16.77
N SER A 170 4.80 0.80 17.62
CA SER A 170 4.32 -0.13 18.64
C SER A 170 3.36 0.55 19.62
N ALA A 171 3.68 1.75 20.10
CA ALA A 171 2.81 2.53 20.97
C ALA A 171 1.48 2.90 20.28
N LEU A 172 1.48 3.29 19.01
CA LEU A 172 0.27 3.54 18.24
C LEU A 172 -0.61 2.28 18.14
N CYS A 173 -0.01 1.10 17.95
CA CYS A 173 -0.74 -0.17 17.98
C CYS A 173 -1.41 -0.39 19.35
N LEU A 174 -0.72 -0.10 20.45
CA LEU A 174 -1.27 -0.22 21.80
C LEU A 174 -2.39 0.79 22.05
N VAL A 175 -2.28 2.03 21.55
CA VAL A 175 -3.34 3.05 21.60
C VAL A 175 -4.60 2.60 20.85
N CYS A 176 -4.47 1.81 19.78
CA CYS A 176 -5.63 1.24 19.10
C CYS A 176 -6.46 0.32 20.00
N LEU A 177 -5.86 -0.36 21.00
CA LEU A 177 -6.56 -1.37 21.81
C LEU A 177 -7.72 -0.80 22.61
N PRO A 178 -7.55 0.24 23.44
CA PRO A 178 -8.67 0.85 24.14
C PRO A 178 -9.70 1.45 23.16
N LEU A 179 -9.27 2.06 22.05
CA LEU A 179 -10.19 2.59 21.05
C LEU A 179 -11.07 1.49 20.45
N ILE A 180 -10.52 0.31 20.16
CA ILE A 180 -11.27 -0.86 19.70
C ILE A 180 -12.28 -1.32 20.75
N VAL A 181 -11.85 -1.43 22.02
CA VAL A 181 -12.70 -1.92 23.11
C VAL A 181 -13.90 -1.02 23.34
N PHE A 182 -13.68 0.30 23.38
CA PHE A 182 -14.73 1.26 23.74
C PHE A 182 -15.61 1.69 22.57
N THR A 183 -15.11 1.62 21.32
CA THR A 183 -15.83 2.19 20.17
C THR A 183 -16.44 1.15 19.25
N LEU A 184 -15.73 0.05 18.97
CA LEU A 184 -16.23 -0.92 18.01
C LEU A 184 -17.38 -1.77 18.59
N PRO A 185 -18.46 -2.00 17.82
CA PRO A 185 -19.59 -2.79 18.26
C PRO A 185 -19.18 -4.25 18.51
N ARG A 186 -19.92 -4.93 19.37
CA ARG A 186 -19.83 -6.39 19.49
C ARG A 186 -20.51 -6.99 18.27
N ASP A 187 -19.75 -7.68 17.42
CA ASP A 187 -20.30 -8.31 16.23
C ASP A 187 -21.26 -9.46 16.59
N ALA A 188 -22.47 -9.42 16.08
CA ALA A 188 -23.19 -10.65 15.78
C ALA A 188 -22.47 -11.32 14.59
N VAL A 189 -22.16 -12.61 14.70
CA VAL A 189 -21.61 -13.39 13.59
C VAL A 189 -22.56 -13.26 12.39
N SER A 190 -22.16 -12.51 11.39
CA SER A 190 -22.99 -12.28 10.22
C SER A 190 -22.94 -13.53 9.33
N SER A 191 -24.06 -14.17 9.14
CA SER A 191 -24.26 -15.17 8.07
C SER A 191 -24.39 -14.45 6.72
N GLY A 192 -23.35 -13.71 6.33
CA GLY A 192 -23.34 -12.94 5.07
C GLY A 192 -23.41 -13.86 3.86
N ILE A 193 -24.31 -13.55 2.95
CA ILE A 193 -24.39 -14.16 1.62
C ILE A 193 -23.05 -13.86 0.92
N LYS A 194 -22.25 -14.90 0.68
CA LYS A 194 -21.01 -14.78 -0.08
C LYS A 194 -21.38 -14.47 -1.52
N ALA A 195 -21.17 -13.23 -1.97
CA ALA A 195 -21.15 -12.96 -3.38
C ALA A 195 -20.02 -13.79 -3.99
N LYS A 196 -20.36 -14.85 -4.74
CA LYS A 196 -19.37 -15.68 -5.43
C LYS A 196 -18.67 -14.82 -6.47
N LEU A 197 -17.41 -14.50 -6.21
CA LEU A 197 -16.55 -13.94 -7.24
C LEU A 197 -16.18 -15.09 -8.19
N PHE A 198 -16.48 -14.95 -9.47
CA PHE A 198 -16.02 -15.90 -10.46
C PHE A 198 -14.54 -15.61 -10.78
N PHE A 199 -13.69 -16.60 -10.56
CA PHE A 199 -12.27 -16.55 -10.92
C PHE A 199 -12.11 -16.90 -12.40
N ASP A 200 -12.49 -15.96 -13.27
CA ASP A 200 -12.18 -16.04 -14.69
C ASP A 200 -10.92 -15.23 -15.05
N SER A 201 -10.37 -15.49 -16.22
CA SER A 201 -9.15 -14.82 -16.69
C SER A 201 -9.31 -13.31 -16.83
N GLN A 202 -10.53 -12.82 -17.04
CA GLN A 202 -10.79 -11.40 -17.14
C GLN A 202 -10.81 -10.75 -15.74
N THR A 203 -11.50 -11.35 -14.78
CA THR A 203 -11.47 -10.91 -13.37
C THR A 203 -10.03 -10.84 -12.85
N LEU A 204 -9.21 -11.87 -13.13
CA LEU A 204 -7.81 -11.88 -12.74
C LEU A 204 -7.01 -10.76 -13.41
N LEU A 205 -7.19 -10.53 -14.72
CA LEU A 205 -6.52 -9.46 -15.45
C LEU A 205 -6.84 -8.07 -14.88
N PHE A 206 -8.14 -7.77 -14.64
CA PHE A 206 -8.53 -6.49 -14.07
C PHE A 206 -8.06 -6.33 -12.62
N ALA A 207 -8.13 -7.37 -11.81
CA ALA A 207 -7.62 -7.35 -10.43
C ALA A 207 -6.10 -7.19 -10.38
N SER A 208 -5.35 -7.75 -11.33
CA SER A 208 -3.89 -7.63 -11.39
C SER A 208 -3.41 -6.27 -11.91
N SER A 209 -4.28 -5.47 -12.52
CA SER A 209 -3.85 -4.23 -13.19
C SER A 209 -3.18 -3.23 -12.24
N THR A 210 -3.71 -3.03 -11.04
CA THR A 210 -3.12 -2.15 -10.03
C THR A 210 -1.82 -2.71 -9.48
N ALA A 211 -1.74 -4.02 -9.29
CA ALA A 211 -0.53 -4.70 -8.83
C ALA A 211 0.62 -4.57 -9.84
N LEU A 212 0.34 -4.76 -11.13
CA LEU A 212 1.33 -4.60 -12.20
C LEU A 212 1.87 -3.17 -12.27
N VAL A 213 1.00 -2.17 -12.05
CA VAL A 213 1.43 -0.77 -12.00
C VAL A 213 2.30 -0.47 -10.78
N GLN A 214 2.01 -1.12 -9.64
CA GLN A 214 2.80 -0.97 -8.42
C GLN A 214 4.17 -1.65 -8.49
N PHE A 215 4.36 -2.62 -9.38
CA PHE A 215 5.63 -3.34 -9.49
C PHE A 215 6.83 -2.40 -9.67
N SER A 216 6.73 -1.45 -10.61
CA SER A 216 7.83 -0.52 -10.91
C SER A 216 8.26 0.36 -9.73
N PRO A 217 7.39 1.08 -9.00
CA PRO A 217 7.83 1.84 -7.83
C PRO A 217 8.29 0.94 -6.68
N MET A 218 7.70 -0.26 -6.52
CA MET A 218 8.07 -1.19 -5.45
C MET A 218 9.47 -1.80 -5.64
N LEU A 219 10.05 -1.77 -6.84
CA LEU A 219 11.47 -2.08 -7.05
C LEU A 219 12.39 -1.03 -6.40
N ILE A 220 11.98 0.22 -6.37
CA ILE A 220 12.82 1.35 -5.89
C ILE A 220 12.60 1.63 -4.39
N ILE A 221 11.41 1.37 -3.86
CA ILE A 221 11.08 1.67 -2.45
C ILE A 221 12.08 1.07 -1.45
N PRO A 222 12.57 -0.18 -1.58
CA PRO A 222 13.55 -0.74 -0.63
C PRO A 222 14.86 0.04 -0.55
N ILE A 223 15.25 0.67 -1.64
CA ILE A 223 16.49 1.43 -1.73
C ILE A 223 16.28 2.95 -1.73
N LEU A 224 15.05 3.41 -1.53
CA LEU A 224 14.73 4.84 -1.64
C LEU A 224 15.56 5.70 -0.69
N THR A 225 15.70 5.31 0.57
CA THR A 225 16.51 6.04 1.55
C THR A 225 18.00 6.02 1.22
N PRO A 226 18.65 4.88 0.96
CA PRO A 226 20.05 4.88 0.52
C PRO A 226 20.26 5.60 -0.81
N LEU A 227 19.31 5.55 -1.73
CA LEU A 227 19.36 6.33 -2.98
C LEU A 227 19.42 7.84 -2.71
N LEU A 228 18.58 8.33 -1.81
CA LEU A 228 18.58 9.74 -1.43
C LEU A 228 19.87 10.15 -0.72
N ILE A 229 20.37 9.35 0.24
CA ILE A 229 21.55 9.69 1.05
C ILE A 229 22.85 9.45 0.28
N GLN A 230 23.07 8.23 -0.20
CA GLN A 230 24.37 7.80 -0.72
C GLN A 230 24.62 8.23 -2.16
N PHE A 231 23.58 8.26 -3.02
CA PHE A 231 23.73 8.59 -4.43
C PHE A 231 23.38 10.04 -4.76
N MET A 232 22.35 10.59 -4.10
CA MET A 232 21.91 11.96 -4.36
C MET A 232 22.44 12.97 -3.33
N GLY A 233 23.20 12.53 -2.31
CA GLY A 233 23.88 13.39 -1.34
C GLY A 233 22.93 14.10 -0.37
N ALA A 234 21.72 13.58 -0.12
CA ALA A 234 20.82 14.14 0.85
C ALA A 234 21.37 13.99 2.28
N GLN A 235 21.30 15.06 3.07
CA GLN A 235 21.58 14.97 4.50
C GLN A 235 20.46 14.18 5.20
N GLU A 236 20.81 13.32 6.16
CA GLU A 236 19.84 12.51 6.90
C GLU A 236 18.79 13.35 7.63
N SER A 237 19.20 14.53 8.14
CA SER A 237 18.31 15.51 8.78
C SER A 237 17.19 16.03 7.86
N LEU A 238 17.36 15.94 6.53
CA LEU A 238 16.36 16.36 5.55
C LEU A 238 15.33 15.26 5.24
N LEU A 239 15.56 14.01 5.63
CA LEU A 239 14.65 12.90 5.32
C LEU A 239 13.21 13.14 5.76
N PRO A 240 12.91 13.66 6.97
CA PRO A 240 11.55 13.98 7.36
C PRO A 240 10.85 14.93 6.38
N LEU A 241 11.58 15.96 5.94
CA LEU A 241 11.06 16.97 5.01
C LEU A 241 10.90 16.42 3.59
N LEU A 242 11.82 15.55 3.16
CA LEU A 242 11.74 14.87 1.87
C LEU A 242 10.51 13.93 1.81
N PHE A 243 10.28 13.12 2.83
CA PHE A 243 9.08 12.28 2.90
C PHE A 243 7.80 13.09 3.01
N LEU A 244 7.81 14.22 3.74
CA LEU A 244 6.69 15.15 3.79
C LEU A 244 6.36 15.72 2.40
N SER A 245 7.36 16.23 1.69
CA SER A 245 7.17 16.81 0.35
C SER A 245 6.66 15.77 -0.66
N GLY A 246 7.23 14.57 -0.63
CA GLY A 246 6.77 13.44 -1.44
C GLY A 246 5.35 12.99 -1.09
N GLY A 247 4.99 12.98 0.21
CA GLY A 247 3.65 12.67 0.69
C GLY A 247 2.61 13.69 0.22
N ILE A 248 2.93 14.98 0.32
CA ILE A 248 2.06 16.06 -0.18
C ILE A 248 1.90 15.95 -1.71
N ALA A 249 2.98 15.72 -2.45
CA ALA A 249 2.93 15.52 -3.89
C ALA A 249 2.09 14.29 -4.27
N GLY A 250 2.24 13.19 -3.56
CA GLY A 250 1.43 11.97 -3.75
C GLY A 250 -0.06 12.21 -3.49
N TYR A 251 -0.40 12.91 -2.42
CA TYR A 251 -1.78 13.27 -2.11
C TYR A 251 -2.39 14.21 -3.17
N ALA A 252 -1.66 15.27 -3.53
CA ALA A 252 -2.09 16.21 -4.56
C ALA A 252 -2.29 15.49 -5.91
N SER A 253 -1.35 14.65 -6.31
CA SER A 253 -1.44 13.85 -7.53
C SER A 253 -2.64 12.89 -7.51
N THR A 254 -2.93 12.26 -6.37
CA THR A 254 -4.12 11.41 -6.19
C THR A 254 -5.41 12.20 -6.45
N LYS A 255 -5.53 13.39 -5.85
CA LYS A 255 -6.70 14.26 -6.02
C LYS A 255 -6.84 14.78 -7.45
N ILE A 256 -5.75 15.31 -8.01
CA ILE A 256 -5.72 15.84 -9.38
C ILE A 256 -6.06 14.74 -10.38
N THR A 257 -5.43 13.58 -10.28
CA THR A 257 -5.69 12.45 -11.17
C THR A 257 -7.14 11.95 -11.03
N GLY A 258 -7.66 11.86 -9.80
CA GLY A 258 -9.05 11.50 -9.56
C GLY A 258 -10.04 12.43 -10.28
N ILE A 259 -9.80 13.73 -10.27
CA ILE A 259 -10.62 14.70 -11.03
C ILE A 259 -10.40 14.54 -12.54
N LEU A 260 -9.16 14.31 -12.97
CA LEU A 260 -8.83 14.20 -14.38
C LEU A 260 -9.36 12.91 -15.03
N THR A 261 -9.62 11.83 -14.28
CA THR A 261 -10.19 10.58 -14.81
C THR A 261 -11.57 10.78 -15.46
N SER A 262 -12.31 11.83 -15.06
CA SER A 262 -13.60 12.19 -15.70
C SER A 262 -13.47 13.14 -16.90
N LYS A 263 -12.30 13.76 -17.10
CA LYS A 263 -12.09 14.80 -18.12
C LYS A 263 -11.14 14.38 -19.24
N ILE A 264 -10.20 13.48 -18.95
CA ILE A 264 -9.14 13.06 -19.87
C ILE A 264 -9.19 11.55 -20.02
N SER A 265 -8.88 11.05 -21.22
CA SER A 265 -8.87 9.61 -21.47
C SER A 265 -7.88 8.88 -20.56
N ALA A 266 -8.25 7.69 -20.10
CA ALA A 266 -7.38 6.88 -19.25
C ALA A 266 -6.03 6.56 -19.93
N LEU A 267 -6.00 6.47 -21.26
CA LEU A 267 -4.77 6.28 -22.03
C LEU A 267 -3.85 7.51 -21.91
N ALA A 268 -4.36 8.72 -22.11
CA ALA A 268 -3.56 9.95 -21.99
C ALA A 268 -3.03 10.13 -20.57
N LEU A 269 -3.86 9.87 -19.54
CA LEU A 269 -3.42 9.90 -18.14
C LEU A 269 -2.35 8.85 -17.84
N SER A 270 -2.48 7.65 -18.40
CA SER A 270 -1.48 6.59 -18.20
C SER A 270 -0.14 6.93 -18.86
N ILE A 271 -0.16 7.52 -20.05
CA ILE A 271 1.06 7.99 -20.74
C ILE A 271 1.71 9.12 -19.94
N LEU A 272 0.97 10.15 -19.56
CA LEU A 272 1.49 11.31 -18.85
C LEU A 272 2.11 10.88 -17.49
N SER A 273 1.40 10.08 -16.70
CA SER A 273 1.88 9.63 -15.41
C SER A 273 3.07 8.67 -15.52
N THR A 274 3.11 7.85 -16.57
CA THR A 274 4.28 6.99 -16.85
C THR A 274 5.48 7.81 -17.28
N LEU A 275 5.29 8.82 -18.13
CA LEU A 275 6.36 9.72 -18.56
C LEU A 275 6.97 10.44 -17.34
N LEU A 276 6.13 11.01 -16.46
CA LEU A 276 6.59 11.66 -15.23
C LEU A 276 7.35 10.69 -14.32
N PHE A 277 6.90 9.43 -14.22
CA PHE A 277 7.59 8.41 -13.45
C PHE A 277 8.97 8.08 -14.04
N VAL A 278 9.07 7.87 -15.36
CA VAL A 278 10.33 7.60 -16.03
C VAL A 278 11.28 8.81 -15.89
N VAL A 279 10.78 10.03 -16.07
CA VAL A 279 11.57 11.26 -15.88
C VAL A 279 12.10 11.33 -14.45
N SER A 280 11.31 10.95 -13.43
CA SER A 280 11.81 10.93 -12.06
C SER A 280 13.00 9.97 -11.88
N LEU A 281 12.99 8.81 -12.53
CA LEU A 281 14.09 7.84 -12.45
C LEU A 281 15.36 8.31 -13.21
N LEU A 282 15.22 9.17 -14.22
CA LEU A 282 16.36 9.75 -14.92
C LEU A 282 17.14 10.74 -14.04
N ILE A 283 16.52 11.35 -13.04
CA ILE A 283 17.20 12.31 -12.14
C ILE A 283 18.42 11.67 -11.48
N PRO A 284 18.29 10.60 -10.67
CA PRO A 284 19.45 9.92 -10.09
C PRO A 284 20.30 9.20 -11.14
N ALA A 285 19.74 8.65 -12.22
CA ALA A 285 20.48 7.94 -13.27
C ALA A 285 21.46 8.86 -14.01
N MET A 286 21.14 10.13 -14.16
CA MET A 286 21.99 11.15 -14.81
C MET A 286 22.90 11.90 -13.81
N GLY A 287 22.86 11.52 -12.53
CA GLY A 287 23.67 12.17 -11.49
C GLY A 287 23.17 13.56 -11.05
N PHE A 288 21.92 13.89 -11.32
CA PHE A 288 21.34 15.13 -10.78
C PHE A 288 21.02 14.97 -9.29
N ASN A 289 21.47 15.91 -8.46
CA ASN A 289 21.35 15.86 -7.00
C ASN A 289 20.12 16.61 -6.46
N ASN A 290 19.09 16.84 -7.28
CA ASN A 290 17.88 17.49 -6.80
C ASN A 290 16.93 16.47 -6.14
N VAL A 291 17.16 16.19 -4.86
CA VAL A 291 16.44 15.19 -4.07
C VAL A 291 14.95 15.51 -3.89
N PHE A 292 14.60 16.81 -3.76
CA PHE A 292 13.20 17.23 -3.64
C PHE A 292 12.43 17.00 -4.95
N LEU A 293 13.03 17.33 -6.08
CA LEU A 293 12.42 17.11 -7.38
C LEU A 293 12.22 15.60 -7.63
N PHE A 294 13.22 14.79 -7.32
CA PHE A 294 13.12 13.33 -7.45
C PHE A 294 11.98 12.77 -6.64
N ILE A 295 11.94 12.99 -5.32
CA ILE A 295 10.96 12.34 -4.44
C ILE A 295 9.52 12.81 -4.73
N THR A 296 9.34 14.10 -5.05
CA THR A 296 8.04 14.66 -5.40
C THR A 296 7.50 14.09 -6.72
N LEU A 297 8.34 14.03 -7.76
CA LEU A 297 7.96 13.42 -9.04
C LEU A 297 7.74 11.91 -8.91
N PHE A 298 8.65 11.20 -8.22
CA PHE A 298 8.58 9.76 -8.04
C PHE A 298 7.30 9.32 -7.33
N LEU A 299 7.01 9.89 -6.16
CA LEU A 299 5.80 9.56 -5.41
C LEU A 299 4.54 10.10 -6.10
N GLY A 300 4.57 11.34 -6.61
CA GLY A 300 3.45 11.94 -7.32
C GLY A 300 3.04 11.12 -8.54
N ALA A 301 3.99 10.74 -9.38
CA ALA A 301 3.73 9.92 -10.55
C ALA A 301 3.28 8.49 -10.19
N SER A 302 3.87 7.89 -9.15
CA SER A 302 3.48 6.55 -8.67
C SER A 302 2.03 6.52 -8.21
N TYR A 303 1.59 7.48 -7.40
CA TYR A 303 0.21 7.59 -6.96
C TYR A 303 -0.75 7.92 -8.12
N SER A 304 -0.36 8.79 -9.05
CA SER A 304 -1.17 9.09 -10.24
C SER A 304 -1.43 7.84 -11.10
N ARG A 305 -0.39 7.03 -11.34
CA ARG A 305 -0.50 5.76 -12.07
C ARG A 305 -1.44 4.78 -11.36
N LEU A 306 -1.31 4.66 -10.03
CA LEU A 306 -2.15 3.77 -9.21
C LEU A 306 -3.62 4.19 -9.27
N VAL A 307 -3.92 5.48 -9.17
CA VAL A 307 -5.30 6.01 -9.24
C VAL A 307 -5.91 5.74 -10.61
N CYS A 308 -5.16 5.99 -11.69
CA CYS A 308 -5.62 5.72 -13.05
C CYS A 308 -5.94 4.23 -13.27
N ALA A 309 -5.06 3.33 -12.83
CA ALA A 309 -5.26 1.89 -12.90
C ALA A 309 -6.47 1.43 -12.07
N SER A 310 -6.60 1.94 -10.84
CA SER A 310 -7.71 1.60 -9.94
C SER A 310 -9.05 2.07 -10.49
N ALA A 311 -9.13 3.29 -11.02
CA ALA A 311 -10.34 3.83 -11.62
C ALA A 311 -10.82 3.00 -12.82
N LEU A 312 -9.89 2.50 -13.64
CA LEU A 312 -10.21 1.65 -14.76
C LEU A 312 -10.61 0.23 -14.31
N ALA A 313 -9.89 -0.35 -13.37
CA ALA A 313 -10.16 -1.70 -12.85
C ALA A 313 -11.54 -1.80 -12.19
N MET A 314 -11.93 -0.77 -11.43
CA MET A 314 -13.22 -0.74 -10.72
C MET A 314 -14.45 -0.58 -11.61
N GLN A 315 -14.28 -0.36 -12.91
CA GLN A 315 -15.37 -0.41 -13.90
C GLN A 315 -15.79 -1.85 -14.26
N TYR A 316 -14.92 -2.83 -13.98
CA TYR A 316 -15.17 -4.22 -14.36
C TYR A 316 -16.17 -4.95 -13.45
N PRO A 317 -16.05 -4.93 -12.09
CA PRO A 317 -16.94 -5.70 -11.23
C PRO A 317 -18.32 -5.06 -11.11
N ALA A 318 -19.35 -5.91 -11.03
CA ALA A 318 -20.69 -5.47 -10.62
C ALA A 318 -20.67 -4.90 -9.20
N ASN A 319 -21.61 -4.01 -8.87
CA ASN A 319 -21.64 -3.31 -7.57
C ASN A 319 -21.58 -4.28 -6.36
N GLU A 320 -22.26 -5.43 -6.45
CA GLU A 320 -22.34 -6.46 -5.42
C GLU A 320 -20.98 -7.20 -5.23
N GLN A 321 -20.15 -7.24 -6.27
CA GLN A 321 -18.89 -7.97 -6.29
C GLN A 321 -17.67 -7.07 -5.99
N ARG A 322 -17.86 -5.75 -5.89
CA ARG A 322 -16.74 -4.79 -5.71
C ARG A 322 -15.91 -5.06 -4.47
N ALA A 323 -16.53 -5.45 -3.36
CA ALA A 323 -15.81 -5.74 -2.12
C ALA A 323 -14.89 -6.98 -2.28
N SER A 324 -15.42 -8.07 -2.85
CA SER A 324 -14.65 -9.29 -3.10
C SER A 324 -13.54 -9.06 -4.13
N PHE A 325 -13.84 -8.26 -5.17
CA PHE A 325 -12.86 -7.86 -6.18
C PHE A 325 -11.73 -7.02 -5.58
N SER A 326 -12.04 -6.05 -4.72
CA SER A 326 -11.04 -5.25 -3.99
C SER A 326 -10.14 -6.12 -3.10
N SER A 327 -10.68 -7.14 -2.45
CA SER A 327 -9.90 -8.07 -1.63
C SER A 327 -8.94 -8.91 -2.49
N LEU A 328 -9.41 -9.41 -3.64
CA LEU A 328 -8.56 -10.10 -4.61
C LEU A 328 -7.44 -9.19 -5.13
N GLN A 329 -7.79 -7.97 -5.50
CA GLN A 329 -6.85 -6.94 -5.97
C GLN A 329 -5.76 -6.66 -4.93
N THR A 330 -6.13 -6.54 -3.65
CA THR A 330 -5.19 -6.33 -2.54
C THR A 330 -4.26 -7.53 -2.35
N ALA A 331 -4.77 -8.75 -2.41
CA ALA A 331 -3.96 -9.95 -2.29
C ALA A 331 -2.93 -10.06 -3.43
N ILE A 332 -3.35 -9.80 -4.67
CA ILE A 332 -2.43 -9.79 -5.82
C ILE A 332 -1.41 -8.64 -5.70
N MET A 333 -1.82 -7.49 -5.18
CA MET A 333 -0.92 -6.36 -4.94
C MET A 333 0.19 -6.72 -3.94
N TYR A 334 -0.14 -7.39 -2.83
CA TYR A 334 0.89 -7.87 -1.91
C TYR A 334 1.82 -8.89 -2.55
N LEU A 335 1.29 -9.81 -3.37
CA LEU A 335 2.10 -10.80 -4.08
C LEU A 335 3.12 -10.13 -5.02
N ILE A 336 2.66 -9.20 -5.85
CA ILE A 336 3.52 -8.47 -6.80
C ILE A 336 4.52 -7.57 -6.06
N THR A 337 4.11 -6.95 -4.95
CA THR A 337 5.00 -6.17 -4.08
C THR A 337 6.10 -7.07 -3.48
N THR A 338 5.75 -8.26 -3.04
CA THR A 338 6.71 -9.26 -2.53
C THR A 338 7.77 -9.58 -3.60
N LEU A 339 7.32 -9.87 -4.82
CA LEU A 339 8.23 -10.17 -5.94
C LEU A 339 9.14 -8.97 -6.26
N ALA A 340 8.59 -7.75 -6.28
CA ALA A 340 9.37 -6.55 -6.53
C ALA A 340 10.43 -6.31 -5.43
N PHE A 341 10.08 -6.50 -4.17
CA PHE A 341 10.99 -6.32 -3.04
C PHE A 341 12.12 -7.35 -3.04
N PHE A 342 11.82 -8.62 -3.28
CA PHE A 342 12.84 -9.66 -3.39
C PHE A 342 13.74 -9.43 -4.60
N LEU A 343 13.18 -9.05 -5.75
CA LEU A 343 13.96 -8.75 -6.94
C LEU A 343 14.88 -7.53 -6.72
N SER A 344 14.40 -6.49 -6.02
CA SER A 344 15.22 -5.33 -5.65
C SER A 344 16.45 -5.75 -4.84
N SER A 345 16.28 -6.57 -3.80
CA SER A 345 17.41 -7.07 -3.00
C SER A 345 18.31 -8.04 -3.75
N LEU A 346 17.75 -8.88 -4.64
CA LEU A 346 18.52 -9.82 -5.44
C LEU A 346 19.44 -9.12 -6.45
N LEU A 347 18.96 -8.02 -7.04
CA LEU A 347 19.75 -7.24 -8.00
C LEU A 347 20.84 -6.39 -7.34
N LEU A 348 20.81 -6.23 -6.01
CA LEU A 348 21.73 -5.43 -5.23
C LEU A 348 22.35 -6.24 -4.09
N PRO A 349 23.08 -7.36 -4.35
CA PRO A 349 23.48 -8.30 -3.31
C PRO A 349 24.62 -7.80 -2.40
N GLU A 350 25.32 -6.72 -2.77
CA GLU A 350 26.53 -6.28 -2.11
C GLU A 350 26.29 -5.28 -0.99
N HIS A 351 27.25 -5.16 -0.05
CA HIS A 351 27.23 -4.19 1.06
C HIS A 351 27.24 -2.74 0.57
N VAL A 352 27.90 -2.50 -0.58
CA VAL A 352 27.93 -1.20 -1.24
C VAL A 352 27.14 -1.30 -2.54
N ILE A 353 26.15 -0.43 -2.71
CA ILE A 353 25.38 -0.37 -3.95
C ILE A 353 26.24 0.22 -5.05
N HIS A 354 26.68 -0.61 -6.01
CA HIS A 354 27.43 -0.12 -7.16
C HIS A 354 26.53 0.67 -8.12
N PRO A 355 27.02 1.78 -8.72
CA PRO A 355 26.23 2.59 -9.66
C PRO A 355 25.67 1.77 -10.83
N GLN A 356 26.39 0.76 -11.30
CA GLN A 356 25.94 -0.12 -12.39
C GLN A 356 24.69 -0.94 -12.00
N ASN A 357 24.69 -1.53 -10.80
CA ASN A 357 23.57 -2.31 -10.29
C ASN A 357 22.36 -1.41 -10.03
N LEU A 358 22.59 -0.20 -9.49
CA LEU A 358 21.55 0.80 -9.32
C LEU A 358 20.93 1.18 -10.67
N ASN A 359 21.75 1.50 -11.68
CA ASN A 359 21.26 1.85 -13.01
C ASN A 359 20.47 0.69 -13.65
N CYS A 360 20.91 -0.55 -13.47
CA CYS A 360 20.16 -1.73 -13.91
C CYS A 360 18.76 -1.77 -13.27
N LEU A 361 18.67 -1.55 -11.96
CA LEU A 361 17.39 -1.51 -11.23
C LEU A 361 16.50 -0.37 -11.70
N LEU A 362 17.05 0.84 -11.91
CA LEU A 362 16.32 1.99 -12.44
C LEU A 362 15.78 1.71 -13.85
N VAL A 363 16.58 1.07 -14.72
CA VAL A 363 16.17 0.70 -16.07
C VAL A 363 15.06 -0.36 -16.04
N ILE A 364 15.18 -1.40 -15.22
CA ILE A 364 14.13 -2.43 -15.07
C ILE A 364 12.83 -1.79 -14.56
N SER A 365 12.92 -0.89 -13.59
CA SER A 365 11.77 -0.14 -13.08
C SER A 365 11.13 0.72 -14.18
N ALA A 366 11.91 1.45 -14.97
CA ALA A 366 11.43 2.26 -16.09
C ALA A 366 10.78 1.42 -17.20
N LEU A 367 11.41 0.32 -17.60
CA LEU A 367 10.88 -0.59 -18.63
C LEU A 367 9.55 -1.22 -18.18
N SER A 368 9.48 -1.69 -16.93
CA SER A 368 8.23 -2.24 -16.38
C SER A 368 7.13 -1.18 -16.30
N ALA A 369 7.49 0.09 -16.08
CA ALA A 369 6.54 1.20 -16.06
C ALA A 369 5.90 1.47 -17.43
N VAL A 370 6.67 1.35 -18.53
CA VAL A 370 6.19 1.59 -19.90
C VAL A 370 5.10 0.59 -20.31
N GLY A 371 5.03 -0.58 -19.69
CA GLY A 371 3.94 -1.53 -19.89
C GLY A 371 2.55 -1.03 -19.48
N PHE A 372 2.46 0.01 -18.63
CA PHE A 372 1.17 0.48 -18.12
C PHE A 372 0.23 1.07 -19.20
N PRO A 373 0.65 1.97 -20.10
CA PRO A 373 -0.22 2.43 -21.21
C PRO A 373 -0.71 1.27 -22.09
N VAL A 374 0.11 0.28 -22.36
CA VAL A 374 -0.28 -0.91 -23.12
C VAL A 374 -1.38 -1.69 -22.39
N LEU A 375 -1.21 -1.89 -21.08
CA LEU A 375 -2.20 -2.53 -20.22
C LEU A 375 -3.54 -1.77 -20.27
N VAL A 376 -3.52 -0.44 -20.20
CA VAL A 376 -4.73 0.40 -20.29
C VAL A 376 -5.48 0.17 -21.60
N VAL A 377 -4.77 0.11 -22.73
CA VAL A 377 -5.40 -0.19 -24.05
C VAL A 377 -6.07 -1.57 -24.03
N ILE A 378 -5.43 -2.58 -23.46
CA ILE A 378 -5.99 -3.93 -23.36
C ILE A 378 -7.27 -3.92 -22.51
N LEU A 379 -7.25 -3.27 -21.34
CA LEU A 379 -8.38 -3.19 -20.43
C LEU A 379 -9.56 -2.43 -21.07
N GLN A 380 -9.31 -1.30 -21.72
CA GLN A 380 -10.34 -0.52 -22.44
C GLN A 380 -11.00 -1.32 -23.56
N LYS A 381 -10.22 -2.04 -24.37
CA LYS A 381 -10.76 -2.92 -25.42
C LYS A 381 -11.66 -4.02 -24.85
N LYS A 382 -11.30 -4.60 -23.70
CA LYS A 382 -12.12 -5.63 -23.04
C LYS A 382 -13.41 -5.05 -22.44
N LEU A 383 -13.36 -3.87 -21.83
CA LEU A 383 -14.56 -3.16 -21.34
C LEU A 383 -15.52 -2.83 -22.49
N ALA A 384 -15.00 -2.31 -23.60
CA ALA A 384 -15.81 -1.99 -24.78
C ALA A 384 -16.49 -3.25 -25.37
N LYS A 385 -15.77 -4.37 -25.51
CA LYS A 385 -16.38 -5.64 -25.96
C LYS A 385 -17.50 -6.11 -25.03
N ARG A 386 -17.32 -6.00 -23.71
CA ARG A 386 -18.33 -6.37 -22.72
C ARG A 386 -19.57 -5.49 -22.82
N ALA A 387 -19.40 -4.18 -23.00
CA ALA A 387 -20.52 -3.24 -23.17
C ALA A 387 -21.37 -3.57 -24.41
N VAL A 388 -20.73 -3.96 -25.52
CA VAL A 388 -21.43 -4.38 -26.75
C VAL A 388 -22.20 -5.69 -26.53
N SER A 389 -21.59 -6.67 -25.86
CA SER A 389 -22.23 -7.96 -25.53
C SER A 389 -23.48 -7.78 -24.66
N HIS A 390 -23.43 -6.93 -23.62
CA HIS A 390 -24.59 -6.62 -22.77
C HIS A 390 -25.71 -5.90 -23.53
N ARG A 391 -25.40 -5.02 -24.48
CA ARG A 391 -26.42 -4.39 -25.35
C ARG A 391 -27.08 -5.40 -26.27
N ALA A 392 -26.33 -6.36 -26.80
CA ALA A 392 -26.86 -7.41 -27.66
C ALA A 392 -27.76 -8.42 -26.93
N SER A 393 -27.55 -8.64 -25.63
CA SER A 393 -28.34 -9.55 -24.79
C SER A 393 -29.59 -8.93 -24.18
N GLY A 394 -29.92 -7.66 -24.49
CA GLY A 394 -31.15 -6.99 -24.01
C GLY A 394 -31.23 -6.71 -22.52
N GLN A 395 -30.15 -6.91 -21.75
CA GLN A 395 -30.11 -6.54 -20.35
C GLN A 395 -29.77 -5.05 -20.19
N PRO A 396 -30.58 -4.26 -19.41
CA PRO A 396 -30.31 -2.85 -19.22
C PRO A 396 -28.95 -2.68 -18.58
N GLY A 397 -28.04 -2.01 -19.30
CA GLY A 397 -26.68 -1.76 -18.83
C GLY A 397 -26.69 -0.88 -17.58
N GLN A 398 -26.18 -1.38 -16.47
CA GLN A 398 -25.78 -0.56 -15.32
C GLN A 398 -24.47 0.16 -15.71
N ILE A 399 -24.59 1.26 -16.45
CA ILE A 399 -23.52 2.26 -16.61
C ILE A 399 -24.06 3.54 -15.98
N GLN A 400 -23.67 3.80 -14.75
CA GLN A 400 -23.65 5.13 -14.13
C GLN A 400 -22.37 5.27 -13.32
#